data_dce0b10175bbe32cc81438d33ce8aac0
#
_entry.id   dce0b10175bbe32cc81438d33ce8aac0
#
_cell.length_a   1.000
_cell.length_b   1.000
_cell.length_c   1.000
_cell.angle_alpha   90.00
_cell.angle_beta   90.00
_cell.angle_gamma   90.00
#
_symmetry.space_group_name_H-M   'P 1'
#
loop_
_entity.id
_entity.type
_entity.pdbx_description
1 polymer ?
#
loop_
_entity_poly.entity_id
_entity_poly.type
_entity_poly.pdbx_seq_one_letter_code
_entity_poly.pdbx_strand_id
1 'polypeptide(L)'
;MSVNGDPRPIGVFDSGIGGLTTVRELFTHLPRESVVYFGDTARLPYGNKSKDTITRFSLEIAAFLVRQHVKCVVVACNTASSHALDALRERCGVSVLGVIEPAARAAVRVSPRGRIGVVGTLATVGSNAYADAIARLAPRATVQQRACPLFVPLVEEGWLDHAVTRLVAEEYLAELKAADLDSLILGCTHYPMLAPMLQQYLGPTLKLVDSGAEAAHATAELLAAQGLLAPAGIGEPQHHFYLSDEPSRRSFARVAESFLGRPLPSVSVVDQTDLPWFERSHGTSPSDPSGVTP
;
A
#
# COMPACT_ATOMS: atom_id res chain seq x y z
N MET A 1 13.69 -13.71 33.02
CA MET A 1 12.37 -13.25 32.59
C MET A 1 12.37 -13.29 31.08
N SER A 2 11.60 -14.20 30.46
CA SER A 2 11.50 -14.20 28.99
C SER A 2 10.81 -12.90 28.57
N VAL A 3 11.49 -12.07 27.80
CA VAL A 3 10.90 -10.87 27.20
C VAL A 3 9.88 -11.38 26.19
N ASN A 4 8.59 -11.39 26.56
CA ASN A 4 7.51 -11.74 25.64
C ASN A 4 7.41 -10.61 24.61
N GLY A 5 7.73 -10.90 23.37
CA GLY A 5 7.64 -9.96 22.24
C GLY A 5 8.78 -10.11 21.24
N ASP A 6 8.65 -9.48 20.10
CA ASP A 6 9.62 -9.52 19.00
C ASP A 6 10.13 -8.11 18.68
N PRO A 7 11.43 -7.81 18.89
CA PRO A 7 12.00 -6.48 18.65
C PRO A 7 12.22 -6.18 17.16
N ARG A 8 12.08 -7.15 16.27
CA ARG A 8 12.29 -6.95 14.84
C ARG A 8 11.31 -5.93 14.27
N PRO A 9 11.71 -5.16 13.24
CA PRO A 9 10.84 -4.14 12.66
C PRO A 9 9.70 -4.72 11.84
N ILE A 10 8.67 -3.90 11.60
CA ILE A 10 7.65 -4.14 10.58
C ILE A 10 8.22 -3.70 9.23
N GLY A 11 8.21 -4.58 8.23
CA GLY A 11 8.49 -4.22 6.86
C GLY A 11 7.26 -3.62 6.19
N VAL A 12 7.41 -2.49 5.51
CA VAL A 12 6.32 -1.84 4.76
C VAL A 12 6.82 -1.50 3.37
N PHE A 13 6.05 -1.78 2.33
CA PHE A 13 6.42 -1.30 1.01
C PHE A 13 5.25 -0.73 0.21
N ASP A 14 5.59 0.16 -0.70
CA ASP A 14 4.71 0.77 -1.67
C ASP A 14 5.40 0.93 -3.02
N SER A 15 4.63 1.17 -4.07
CA SER A 15 5.13 1.47 -5.41
C SER A 15 5.89 2.80 -5.51
N GLY A 16 5.86 3.63 -4.48
CA GLY A 16 6.50 4.94 -4.45
C GLY A 16 6.56 5.49 -3.03
N ILE A 17 6.00 6.69 -2.84
CA ILE A 17 5.98 7.38 -1.53
C ILE A 17 4.62 7.38 -0.86
N GLY A 18 3.56 7.02 -1.58
CA GLY A 18 2.19 7.06 -1.05
C GLY A 18 1.99 6.18 0.18
N GLY A 19 2.71 5.06 0.27
CA GLY A 19 2.67 4.16 1.42
C GLY A 19 3.13 4.77 2.75
N LEU A 20 3.73 5.97 2.73
CA LEU A 20 4.03 6.73 3.95
C LEU A 20 2.75 7.13 4.71
N THR A 21 1.61 7.23 4.04
CA THR A 21 0.31 7.39 4.71
C THR A 21 0.00 6.19 5.62
N THR A 22 0.26 4.97 5.16
CA THR A 22 0.13 3.75 5.98
C THR A 22 1.16 3.71 7.11
N VAL A 23 2.39 4.15 6.87
CA VAL A 23 3.44 4.24 7.91
C VAL A 23 3.01 5.23 9.00
N ARG A 24 2.41 6.37 8.66
CA ARG A 24 1.85 7.33 9.62
C ARG A 24 0.83 6.66 10.54
N GLU A 25 -0.07 5.87 9.98
CA GLU A 25 -1.07 5.14 10.76
C GLU A 25 -0.43 4.06 11.65
N LEU A 26 0.61 3.35 11.15
CA LEU A 26 1.38 2.42 11.99
C LEU A 26 2.04 3.12 13.17
N PHE A 27 2.62 4.31 12.98
CA PHE A 27 3.19 5.08 14.07
C PHE A 27 2.16 5.50 15.13
N THR A 28 0.92 5.75 14.70
CA THR A 28 -0.19 6.11 15.60
C THR A 28 -0.68 4.92 16.39
N HIS A 29 -0.88 3.78 15.74
CA HIS A 29 -1.49 2.59 16.34
C HIS A 29 -0.47 1.66 17.01
N LEU A 30 0.78 1.71 16.59
CA LEU A 30 1.88 0.85 17.03
C LEU A 30 3.13 1.68 17.37
N PRO A 31 3.05 2.64 18.30
CA PRO A 31 4.10 3.64 18.53
C PRO A 31 5.43 3.07 19.06
N ARG A 32 5.47 1.81 19.46
CA ARG A 32 6.70 1.13 19.93
C ARG A 32 7.36 0.27 18.86
N GLU A 33 6.72 0.14 17.69
CA GLU A 33 7.24 -0.69 16.62
C GLU A 33 8.25 0.06 15.77
N SER A 34 9.37 -0.56 15.50
CA SER A 34 10.30 -0.10 14.46
C SER A 34 9.73 -0.43 13.08
N VAL A 35 10.03 0.41 12.09
CA VAL A 35 9.55 0.25 10.71
C VAL A 35 10.72 0.32 9.75
N VAL A 36 10.76 -0.62 8.80
CA VAL A 36 11.58 -0.56 7.59
C VAL A 36 10.65 -0.33 6.41
N TYR A 37 10.73 0.85 5.81
CA TYR A 37 9.95 1.22 4.64
C TYR A 37 10.76 1.08 3.36
N PHE A 38 10.14 0.59 2.29
CA PHE A 38 10.68 0.58 0.95
C PHE A 38 9.70 1.22 -0.04
N GLY A 39 10.13 2.29 -0.72
CA GLY A 39 9.40 2.94 -1.81
C GLY A 39 10.05 2.66 -3.16
N ASP A 40 9.30 2.07 -4.10
CA ASP A 40 9.81 1.70 -5.42
C ASP A 40 9.73 2.85 -6.42
N THR A 41 10.45 3.92 -6.12
CA THR A 41 10.41 5.19 -6.88
C THR A 41 10.94 5.08 -8.31
N ALA A 42 11.85 4.14 -8.58
CA ALA A 42 12.39 3.91 -9.93
C ALA A 42 11.38 3.28 -10.89
N ARG A 43 10.38 2.53 -10.38
CA ARG A 43 9.50 1.71 -11.22
C ARG A 43 8.02 2.12 -11.15
N LEU A 44 7.72 3.26 -10.50
CA LEU A 44 6.37 3.83 -10.44
C LEU A 44 5.88 4.30 -11.83
N PRO A 45 4.57 4.47 -12.04
CA PRO A 45 3.48 4.00 -11.19
C PRO A 45 3.14 2.52 -11.46
N TYR A 46 2.68 1.78 -10.44
CA TYR A 46 2.20 0.40 -10.61
C TYR A 46 0.79 0.32 -11.21
N GLY A 47 0.01 1.37 -11.08
CA GLY A 47 -1.41 1.40 -11.42
C GLY A 47 -1.77 1.15 -12.89
N ASN A 48 -0.79 1.13 -13.79
CA ASN A 48 -0.94 0.86 -15.23
C ASN A 48 -0.08 -0.32 -15.72
N LYS A 49 0.52 -1.10 -14.81
CA LYS A 49 1.36 -2.25 -15.16
C LYS A 49 0.57 -3.56 -15.15
N SER A 50 1.10 -4.57 -15.85
CA SER A 50 0.54 -5.92 -15.84
C SER A 50 0.69 -6.61 -14.49
N LYS A 51 -0.18 -7.59 -14.19
CA LYS A 51 -0.11 -8.43 -12.98
C LYS A 51 1.28 -9.04 -12.80
N ASP A 52 1.85 -9.62 -13.85
CA ASP A 52 3.16 -10.28 -13.77
C ASP A 52 4.28 -9.31 -13.39
N THR A 53 4.27 -8.12 -13.97
CA THR A 53 5.23 -7.05 -13.64
C THR A 53 5.09 -6.60 -12.18
N ILE A 54 3.85 -6.35 -11.72
CA ILE A 54 3.57 -5.96 -10.34
C ILE A 54 4.01 -7.06 -9.37
N THR A 55 3.69 -8.31 -9.68
CA THR A 55 4.07 -9.47 -8.84
C THR A 55 5.58 -9.60 -8.73
N ARG A 56 6.30 -9.51 -9.86
CA ARG A 56 7.76 -9.59 -9.88
C ARG A 56 8.38 -8.50 -9.01
N PHE A 57 8.01 -7.24 -9.21
CA PHE A 57 8.53 -6.12 -8.44
C PHE A 57 8.23 -6.25 -6.94
N SER A 58 7.03 -6.68 -6.61
CA SER A 58 6.63 -6.90 -5.21
C SER A 58 7.46 -7.99 -4.52
N LEU A 59 7.77 -9.07 -5.23
CA LEU A 59 8.60 -10.15 -4.70
C LEU A 59 10.06 -9.71 -4.47
N GLU A 60 10.62 -8.90 -5.37
CA GLU A 60 11.96 -8.34 -5.24
C GLU A 60 12.05 -7.45 -3.98
N ILE A 61 11.07 -6.56 -3.78
CA ILE A 61 11.02 -5.68 -2.61
C ILE A 61 10.83 -6.49 -1.32
N ALA A 62 9.94 -7.47 -1.34
CA ALA A 62 9.72 -8.32 -0.18
C ALA A 62 10.97 -9.11 0.21
N ALA A 63 11.73 -9.61 -0.77
CA ALA A 63 13.01 -10.26 -0.53
C ALA A 63 14.03 -9.29 0.11
N PHE A 64 14.07 -8.03 -0.31
CA PHE A 64 14.87 -7.00 0.35
C PHE A 64 14.44 -6.80 1.81
N LEU A 65 13.15 -6.64 2.08
CA LEU A 65 12.63 -6.44 3.43
C LEU A 65 12.93 -7.65 4.35
N VAL A 66 12.77 -8.86 3.85
CA VAL A 66 13.13 -10.09 4.61
C VAL A 66 14.61 -10.10 4.99
N ARG A 67 15.50 -9.64 4.11
CA ARG A 67 16.93 -9.49 4.44
C ARG A 67 17.19 -8.41 5.51
N GLN A 68 16.28 -7.45 5.69
CA GLN A 68 16.30 -6.50 6.81
C GLN A 68 15.75 -7.11 8.11
N HIS A 69 15.58 -8.42 8.18
CA HIS A 69 15.09 -9.16 9.34
C HIS A 69 13.75 -8.66 9.90
N VAL A 70 12.83 -8.24 9.03
CA VAL A 70 11.48 -7.82 9.45
C VAL A 70 10.67 -9.01 10.01
N LYS A 71 9.79 -8.74 10.98
CA LYS A 71 8.90 -9.76 11.59
C LYS A 71 7.63 -10.03 10.79
N CYS A 72 7.20 -9.05 9.99
CA CYS A 72 6.09 -9.17 9.04
C CYS A 72 6.26 -8.16 7.92
N VAL A 73 5.51 -8.34 6.84
CA VAL A 73 5.48 -7.40 5.70
C VAL A 73 4.07 -6.86 5.52
N VAL A 74 3.94 -5.52 5.49
CA VAL A 74 2.71 -4.80 5.14
C VAL A 74 2.83 -4.27 3.73
N VAL A 75 1.95 -4.73 2.84
CA VAL A 75 1.85 -4.28 1.45
C VAL A 75 0.94 -3.06 1.42
N ALA A 76 1.51 -1.85 1.57
CA ALA A 76 0.76 -0.61 1.63
C ALA A 76 0.12 -0.25 0.28
N CYS A 77 0.78 -0.60 -0.83
CA CYS A 77 0.28 -0.37 -2.18
C CYS A 77 -0.98 -1.20 -2.46
N ASN A 78 -2.10 -0.54 -2.75
CA ASN A 78 -3.34 -1.21 -3.13
C ASN A 78 -3.19 -2.03 -4.42
N THR A 79 -2.46 -1.51 -5.39
CA THR A 79 -2.18 -2.21 -6.65
C THR A 79 -1.34 -3.48 -6.41
N ALA A 80 -0.28 -3.41 -5.60
CA ALA A 80 0.51 -4.58 -5.24
C ALA A 80 -0.32 -5.59 -4.42
N SER A 81 -1.11 -5.11 -3.46
CA SER A 81 -2.01 -5.95 -2.65
C SER A 81 -3.04 -6.69 -3.50
N SER A 82 -3.54 -6.07 -4.57
CA SER A 82 -4.56 -6.69 -5.43
C SER A 82 -4.01 -7.74 -6.40
N HIS A 83 -2.71 -7.73 -6.68
CA HIS A 83 -2.12 -8.60 -7.69
C HIS A 83 -1.06 -9.59 -7.17
N ALA A 84 -0.32 -9.20 -6.13
CA ALA A 84 0.88 -9.93 -5.69
C ALA A 84 0.72 -10.64 -4.34
N LEU A 85 -0.36 -10.40 -3.59
CA LEU A 85 -0.46 -10.79 -2.18
C LEU A 85 -0.29 -12.31 -1.97
N ASP A 86 -0.90 -13.13 -2.81
CA ASP A 86 -0.82 -14.60 -2.68
C ASP A 86 0.62 -15.08 -2.93
N ALA A 87 1.27 -14.58 -3.99
CA ALA A 87 2.66 -14.92 -4.30
C ALA A 87 3.63 -14.46 -3.18
N LEU A 88 3.34 -13.33 -2.55
CA LEU A 88 4.11 -12.83 -1.41
C LEU A 88 3.95 -13.75 -0.19
N ARG A 89 2.72 -14.15 0.13
CA ARG A 89 2.43 -15.08 1.25
C ARG A 89 3.12 -16.42 1.09
N GLU A 90 3.21 -16.92 -0.13
CA GLU A 90 3.88 -18.18 -0.43
C GLU A 90 5.40 -18.11 -0.27
N ARG A 91 6.02 -16.95 -0.51
CA ARG A 91 7.48 -16.84 -0.69
C ARG A 91 8.22 -16.07 0.39
N CYS A 92 7.55 -15.25 1.21
CA CYS A 92 8.25 -14.36 2.14
C CYS A 92 8.79 -15.04 3.41
N GLY A 93 8.24 -16.17 3.82
CA GLY A 93 8.65 -16.84 5.06
C GLY A 93 8.29 -16.08 6.37
N VAL A 94 7.63 -14.94 6.27
CA VAL A 94 7.05 -14.14 7.36
C VAL A 94 5.60 -13.80 7.02
N SER A 95 4.82 -13.39 8.04
CA SER A 95 3.43 -12.98 7.82
C SER A 95 3.36 -11.80 6.85
N VAL A 96 2.47 -11.89 5.85
CA VAL A 96 2.24 -10.82 4.87
C VAL A 96 0.80 -10.34 4.94
N LEU A 97 0.62 -9.05 5.13
CA LEU A 97 -0.67 -8.39 5.22
C LEU A 97 -0.80 -7.36 4.08
N GLY A 98 -1.91 -7.44 3.34
CA GLY A 98 -2.28 -6.44 2.33
C GLY A 98 -3.39 -5.52 2.84
N VAL A 99 -3.63 -4.42 2.13
CA VAL A 99 -4.61 -3.40 2.52
C VAL A 99 -6.05 -3.73 2.11
N ILE A 100 -6.26 -4.67 1.18
CA ILE A 100 -7.58 -4.93 0.56
C ILE A 100 -8.57 -5.49 1.58
N GLU A 101 -8.23 -6.60 2.23
CA GLU A 101 -9.15 -7.30 3.13
C GLU A 101 -9.50 -6.51 4.40
N PRO A 102 -8.55 -5.82 5.08
CA PRO A 102 -8.88 -4.94 6.18
C PRO A 102 -9.87 -3.83 5.79
N ALA A 103 -9.63 -3.14 4.68
CA ALA A 103 -10.49 -2.08 4.21
C ALA A 103 -11.88 -2.60 3.78
N ALA A 104 -11.96 -3.77 3.13
CA ALA A 104 -13.23 -4.41 2.80
C ALA A 104 -14.05 -4.76 4.04
N ARG A 105 -13.40 -5.31 5.09
CA ARG A 105 -14.03 -5.57 6.39
C ARG A 105 -14.58 -4.30 7.04
N ALA A 106 -13.79 -3.24 7.04
CA ALA A 106 -14.21 -1.96 7.60
C ALA A 106 -15.39 -1.36 6.83
N ALA A 107 -15.34 -1.38 5.50
CA ALA A 107 -16.43 -0.89 4.66
C ALA A 107 -17.74 -1.65 4.93
N VAL A 108 -17.69 -2.97 5.01
CA VAL A 108 -18.87 -3.80 5.34
C VAL A 108 -19.41 -3.43 6.73
N ARG A 109 -18.55 -3.25 7.72
CA ARG A 109 -18.93 -2.88 9.09
C ARG A 109 -19.71 -1.56 9.17
N VAL A 110 -19.32 -0.57 8.34
CA VAL A 110 -19.93 0.78 8.37
C VAL A 110 -21.03 0.99 7.32
N SER A 111 -21.42 -0.05 6.61
CA SER A 111 -22.41 -0.01 5.50
C SER A 111 -23.68 -0.77 5.84
N PRO A 112 -24.62 -0.17 6.57
CA PRO A 112 -25.83 -0.88 7.04
C PRO A 112 -26.75 -1.31 5.91
N ARG A 113 -26.72 -0.62 4.75
CA ARG A 113 -27.50 -0.99 3.54
C ARG A 113 -26.70 -1.85 2.57
N GLY A 114 -25.40 -2.05 2.85
CA GLY A 114 -24.50 -2.82 1.99
C GLY A 114 -24.17 -2.13 0.66
N ARG A 115 -24.25 -0.80 0.57
CA ARG A 115 -23.94 -0.03 -0.64
C ARG A 115 -22.54 0.55 -0.53
N ILE A 116 -21.56 -0.08 -1.17
CA ILE A 116 -20.14 0.21 -0.99
C ILE A 116 -19.52 0.70 -2.30
N GLY A 117 -18.88 1.87 -2.25
CA GLY A 117 -18.06 2.40 -3.34
C GLY A 117 -16.59 2.04 -3.14
N VAL A 118 -15.86 1.95 -4.24
CA VAL A 118 -14.39 1.80 -4.24
C VAL A 118 -13.80 2.73 -5.28
N VAL A 119 -12.86 3.55 -4.89
CA VAL A 119 -12.02 4.30 -5.82
C VAL A 119 -10.58 3.78 -5.76
N GLY A 120 -9.92 3.66 -6.90
CA GLY A 120 -8.57 3.10 -6.97
C GLY A 120 -7.85 3.44 -8.27
N THR A 121 -6.68 2.83 -8.47
CA THR A 121 -5.99 2.88 -9.77
C THR A 121 -6.69 1.98 -10.79
N LEU A 122 -6.34 2.12 -12.07
CA LEU A 122 -6.85 1.24 -13.13
C LEU A 122 -6.59 -0.24 -12.81
N ALA A 123 -5.37 -0.59 -12.37
CA ALA A 123 -5.02 -1.96 -12.04
C ALA A 123 -5.77 -2.46 -10.79
N THR A 124 -5.92 -1.64 -9.75
CA THR A 124 -6.67 -2.03 -8.54
C THR A 124 -8.14 -2.31 -8.86
N VAL A 125 -8.80 -1.42 -9.58
CA VAL A 125 -10.20 -1.60 -9.97
C VAL A 125 -10.35 -2.78 -10.94
N GLY A 126 -9.49 -2.86 -11.95
CA GLY A 126 -9.50 -3.95 -12.93
C GLY A 126 -9.24 -5.34 -12.35
N SER A 127 -8.62 -5.44 -11.19
CA SER A 127 -8.38 -6.72 -10.49
C SER A 127 -9.64 -7.31 -9.86
N ASN A 128 -10.66 -6.52 -9.59
CA ASN A 128 -11.84 -6.83 -8.78
C ASN A 128 -11.55 -7.28 -7.33
N ALA A 129 -10.33 -7.15 -6.83
CA ALA A 129 -9.93 -7.68 -5.52
C ALA A 129 -10.80 -7.15 -4.37
N TYR A 130 -11.22 -5.87 -4.41
CA TYR A 130 -12.14 -5.30 -3.44
C TYR A 130 -13.55 -5.89 -3.56
N ALA A 131 -14.10 -5.98 -4.77
CA ALA A 131 -15.43 -6.56 -5.01
C ALA A 131 -15.48 -8.01 -4.52
N ASP A 132 -14.46 -8.80 -4.83
CA ASP A 132 -14.35 -10.20 -4.40
C ASP A 132 -14.22 -10.32 -2.86
N ALA A 133 -13.43 -9.45 -2.23
CA ALA A 133 -13.29 -9.44 -0.77
C ALA A 133 -14.61 -9.07 -0.09
N ILE A 134 -15.31 -8.05 -0.58
CA ILE A 134 -16.63 -7.64 -0.06
C ILE A 134 -17.68 -8.74 -0.29
N ALA A 135 -17.71 -9.38 -1.46
CA ALA A 135 -18.65 -10.45 -1.76
C ALA A 135 -18.48 -11.67 -0.82
N ARG A 136 -17.24 -12.00 -0.44
CA ARG A 136 -16.99 -13.05 0.56
C ARG A 136 -17.49 -12.68 1.96
N LEU A 137 -17.38 -11.40 2.36
CA LEU A 137 -17.75 -10.90 3.68
C LEU A 137 -19.26 -10.62 3.80
N ALA A 138 -19.83 -10.08 2.74
CA ALA A 138 -21.23 -9.65 2.68
C ALA A 138 -21.84 -9.95 1.29
N PRO A 139 -22.29 -11.19 1.01
CA PRO A 139 -22.75 -11.61 -0.32
C PRO A 139 -23.94 -10.81 -0.89
N ARG A 140 -24.65 -10.05 -0.04
CA ARG A 140 -25.78 -9.19 -0.46
C ARG A 140 -25.39 -7.74 -0.70
N ALA A 141 -24.14 -7.37 -0.41
CA ALA A 141 -23.65 -6.01 -0.64
C ALA A 141 -23.54 -5.73 -2.15
N THR A 142 -23.81 -4.49 -2.51
CA THR A 142 -23.56 -3.97 -3.86
C THR A 142 -22.27 -3.17 -3.87
N VAL A 143 -21.42 -3.41 -4.86
CA VAL A 143 -20.13 -2.74 -4.97
C VAL A 143 -20.06 -1.97 -6.28
N GLN A 144 -19.78 -0.68 -6.20
CA GLN A 144 -19.49 0.16 -7.36
C GLN A 144 -18.03 0.61 -7.34
N GLN A 145 -17.29 0.36 -8.40
CA GLN A 145 -15.87 0.67 -8.49
C GLN A 145 -15.60 1.73 -9.56
N ARG A 146 -14.72 2.68 -9.25
CA ARG A 146 -14.28 3.70 -10.20
C ARG A 146 -12.77 3.87 -10.16
N ALA A 147 -12.13 3.77 -11.32
CA ALA A 147 -10.73 4.12 -11.46
C ALA A 147 -10.55 5.64 -11.52
N CYS A 148 -9.65 6.18 -10.70
CA CYS A 148 -9.40 7.62 -10.58
C CYS A 148 -7.89 7.93 -10.78
N PRO A 149 -7.30 7.61 -11.94
CA PRO A 149 -5.84 7.66 -12.12
C PRO A 149 -5.24 9.05 -11.96
N LEU A 150 -5.97 10.13 -12.25
CA LEU A 150 -5.47 11.50 -12.12
C LEU A 150 -5.33 11.96 -10.65
N PHE A 151 -5.94 11.30 -9.69
CA PHE A 151 -5.79 11.69 -8.29
C PHE A 151 -4.35 11.54 -7.79
N VAL A 152 -3.59 10.55 -8.27
CA VAL A 152 -2.19 10.36 -7.88
C VAL A 152 -1.32 11.56 -8.24
N PRO A 153 -1.21 11.99 -9.53
CA PRO A 153 -0.40 13.15 -9.87
C PRO A 153 -0.88 14.45 -9.24
N LEU A 154 -2.19 14.64 -9.05
CA LEU A 154 -2.72 15.83 -8.37
C LEU A 154 -2.27 15.91 -6.90
N VAL A 155 -2.25 14.77 -6.21
CA VAL A 155 -1.75 14.68 -4.84
C VAL A 155 -0.24 14.91 -4.77
N GLU A 156 0.53 14.33 -5.70
CA GLU A 156 1.98 14.51 -5.76
C GLU A 156 2.39 15.96 -6.09
N GLU A 157 1.58 16.68 -6.87
CA GLU A 157 1.76 18.13 -7.08
C GLU A 157 1.31 18.99 -5.87
N GLY A 158 0.69 18.37 -4.86
CA GLY A 158 0.17 19.09 -3.68
C GLY A 158 -1.14 19.82 -3.94
N TRP A 159 -1.86 19.50 -5.03
CA TRP A 159 -3.13 20.14 -5.39
C TRP A 159 -4.31 19.49 -4.65
N LEU A 160 -4.21 19.44 -3.32
CA LEU A 160 -5.19 18.72 -2.50
C LEU A 160 -6.57 19.37 -2.48
N ASP A 161 -6.62 20.71 -2.44
CA ASP A 161 -7.86 21.51 -2.46
C ASP A 161 -7.82 22.52 -3.61
N HIS A 162 -7.51 22.08 -4.81
CA HIS A 162 -7.37 22.89 -6.01
C HIS A 162 -8.62 22.78 -6.90
N ALA A 163 -8.95 23.85 -7.66
CA ALA A 163 -10.11 23.84 -8.56
C ALA A 163 -10.07 22.71 -9.57
N VAL A 164 -8.90 22.41 -10.15
CA VAL A 164 -8.71 21.28 -11.07
C VAL A 164 -9.01 19.95 -10.39
N THR A 165 -8.56 19.74 -9.17
CA THR A 165 -8.81 18.50 -8.40
C THR A 165 -10.30 18.31 -8.12
N ARG A 166 -11.02 19.40 -7.84
CA ARG A 166 -12.48 19.37 -7.66
C ARG A 166 -13.21 18.99 -8.96
N LEU A 167 -12.82 19.57 -10.11
CA LEU A 167 -13.39 19.22 -11.42
C LEU A 167 -13.13 17.74 -11.76
N VAL A 168 -11.92 17.25 -11.50
CA VAL A 168 -11.57 15.83 -11.71
C VAL A 168 -12.39 14.92 -10.78
N ALA A 169 -12.61 15.35 -9.52
CA ALA A 169 -13.45 14.61 -8.59
C ALA A 169 -14.92 14.57 -9.05
N GLU A 170 -15.45 15.66 -9.57
CA GLU A 170 -16.80 15.70 -10.16
C GLU A 170 -16.92 14.72 -11.32
N GLU A 171 -15.96 14.72 -12.24
CA GLU A 171 -15.95 13.81 -13.40
C GLU A 171 -15.91 12.34 -12.98
N TYR A 172 -15.05 12.01 -12.01
CA TYR A 172 -14.89 10.62 -11.58
C TYR A 172 -16.02 10.12 -10.69
N LEU A 173 -16.57 10.97 -9.83
CA LEU A 173 -17.40 10.55 -8.72
C LEU A 173 -18.88 10.87 -8.88
N ALA A 174 -19.31 11.50 -9.97
CA ALA A 174 -20.72 11.87 -10.19
C ALA A 174 -21.66 10.66 -10.07
N GLU A 175 -21.31 9.54 -10.70
CA GLU A 175 -22.10 8.30 -10.62
C GLU A 175 -22.12 7.71 -9.21
N LEU A 176 -20.96 7.69 -8.52
CA LEU A 176 -20.86 7.20 -7.13
C LEU A 176 -21.65 8.06 -6.16
N LYS A 177 -21.66 9.39 -6.38
CA LYS A 177 -22.46 10.33 -5.59
C LYS A 177 -23.96 10.09 -5.77
N ALA A 178 -24.39 9.82 -7.00
CA ALA A 178 -25.80 9.52 -7.32
C ALA A 178 -26.26 8.14 -6.80
N ALA A 179 -25.34 7.24 -6.51
CA ALA A 179 -25.64 5.87 -6.09
C ALA A 179 -26.05 5.72 -4.61
N ASP A 180 -26.10 6.81 -3.84
CA ASP A 180 -26.48 6.81 -2.42
C ASP A 180 -25.76 5.74 -1.60
N LEU A 181 -24.43 5.75 -1.68
CA LEU A 181 -23.54 4.81 -1.01
C LEU A 181 -23.54 5.01 0.52
N ASP A 182 -23.25 3.95 1.26
CA ASP A 182 -23.00 3.99 2.71
C ASP A 182 -21.54 4.36 3.00
N SER A 183 -20.63 3.77 2.22
CA SER A 183 -19.18 4.00 2.38
C SER A 183 -18.46 4.05 1.04
N LEU A 184 -17.27 4.66 1.06
CA LEU A 184 -16.34 4.72 -0.06
C LEU A 184 -14.93 4.32 0.40
N ILE A 185 -14.40 3.24 -0.15
CA ILE A 185 -13.03 2.81 0.11
C ILE A 185 -12.07 3.66 -0.73
N LEU A 186 -11.08 4.26 -0.06
CA LEU A 186 -9.97 4.97 -0.68
C LEU A 186 -8.87 3.93 -1.03
N GLY A 187 -9.04 3.28 -2.17
CA GLY A 187 -8.23 2.15 -2.63
C GLY A 187 -6.93 2.54 -3.33
N CYS A 188 -6.28 3.58 -2.83
CA CYS A 188 -4.93 4.01 -3.23
C CYS A 188 -4.30 4.78 -2.07
N THR A 189 -3.02 4.59 -1.84
CA THR A 189 -2.25 5.23 -0.75
C THR A 189 -2.23 6.76 -0.80
N HIS A 190 -2.45 7.34 -1.97
CA HIS A 190 -2.53 8.79 -2.17
C HIS A 190 -3.88 9.38 -1.79
N TYR A 191 -4.96 8.62 -1.93
CA TYR A 191 -6.32 9.17 -1.85
C TYR A 191 -6.75 9.65 -0.45
N PRO A 192 -6.22 9.14 0.67
CA PRO A 192 -6.47 9.73 1.98
C PRO A 192 -6.10 11.21 2.10
N MET A 193 -5.12 11.68 1.30
CA MET A 193 -4.75 13.09 1.26
C MET A 193 -5.87 13.99 0.69
N LEU A 194 -6.74 13.43 -0.14
CA LEU A 194 -7.91 14.11 -0.71
C LEU A 194 -9.16 13.98 0.17
N ALA A 195 -9.12 13.22 1.27
CA ALA A 195 -10.29 12.91 2.08
C ALA A 195 -11.12 14.14 2.49
N PRO A 196 -10.54 15.28 2.91
CA PRO A 196 -11.33 16.47 3.26
C PRO A 196 -12.13 17.01 2.07
N MET A 197 -11.52 17.12 0.89
CA MET A 197 -12.19 17.59 -0.33
C MET A 197 -13.24 16.57 -0.82
N LEU A 198 -12.90 15.28 -0.80
CA LEU A 198 -13.84 14.21 -1.18
C LEU A 198 -15.05 14.18 -0.25
N GLN A 199 -14.85 14.34 1.07
CA GLN A 199 -15.94 14.39 2.04
C GLN A 199 -16.85 15.60 1.79
N GLN A 200 -16.27 16.77 1.46
CA GLN A 200 -17.03 17.96 1.11
C GLN A 200 -17.88 17.74 -0.15
N TYR A 201 -17.31 17.09 -1.18
CA TYR A 201 -18.02 16.85 -2.44
C TYR A 201 -19.11 15.79 -2.30
N LEU A 202 -18.84 14.67 -1.62
CA LEU A 202 -19.73 13.52 -1.51
C LEU A 202 -20.77 13.67 -0.39
N GLY A 203 -20.58 14.59 0.52
CA GLY A 203 -21.48 14.87 1.64
C GLY A 203 -21.05 14.15 2.95
N PRO A 204 -21.56 14.63 4.10
CA PRO A 204 -21.10 14.20 5.42
C PRO A 204 -21.60 12.82 5.86
N THR A 205 -22.61 12.27 5.20
CA THR A 205 -23.21 10.98 5.56
C THR A 205 -22.41 9.78 5.03
N LEU A 206 -21.71 9.95 3.92
CA LEU A 206 -20.85 8.92 3.34
C LEU A 206 -19.63 8.66 4.23
N LYS A 207 -19.37 7.41 4.54
CA LYS A 207 -18.18 7.02 5.34
C LYS A 207 -17.00 6.75 4.41
N LEU A 208 -15.96 7.57 4.51
CA LEU A 208 -14.68 7.27 3.84
C LEU A 208 -13.92 6.21 4.63
N VAL A 209 -13.40 5.20 3.94
CA VAL A 209 -12.59 4.12 4.51
C VAL A 209 -11.18 4.24 3.97
N ASP A 210 -10.24 4.56 4.84
CA ASP A 210 -8.81 4.63 4.52
C ASP A 210 -8.19 3.24 4.60
N SER A 211 -7.74 2.71 3.45
CA SER A 211 -7.17 1.38 3.38
C SER A 211 -5.85 1.23 4.16
N GLY A 212 -5.08 2.32 4.29
CA GLY A 212 -3.84 2.33 5.08
C GLY A 212 -4.10 2.29 6.58
N ALA A 213 -5.08 3.06 7.05
CA ALA A 213 -5.49 3.05 8.45
C ALA A 213 -6.02 1.68 8.88
N GLU A 214 -6.88 1.07 8.07
CA GLU A 214 -7.41 -0.27 8.37
C GLU A 214 -6.31 -1.35 8.31
N ALA A 215 -5.32 -1.20 7.45
CA ALA A 215 -4.16 -2.09 7.44
C ALA A 215 -3.29 -1.94 8.69
N ALA A 216 -3.13 -0.72 9.22
CA ALA A 216 -2.41 -0.49 10.48
C ALA A 216 -3.13 -1.16 11.67
N HIS A 217 -4.45 -1.04 11.75
CA HIS A 217 -5.26 -1.77 12.74
C HIS A 217 -5.10 -3.29 12.61
N ALA A 218 -5.23 -3.82 11.40
CA ALA A 218 -5.09 -5.25 11.17
C ALA A 218 -3.65 -5.76 11.46
N THR A 219 -2.63 -4.90 11.26
CA THR A 219 -1.26 -5.22 11.64
C THR A 219 -1.13 -5.34 13.16
N ALA A 220 -1.74 -4.43 13.91
CA ALA A 220 -1.74 -4.51 15.37
C ALA A 220 -2.42 -5.80 15.88
N GLU A 221 -3.57 -6.15 15.32
CA GLU A 221 -4.28 -7.40 15.62
C GLU A 221 -3.42 -8.63 15.31
N LEU A 222 -2.77 -8.66 14.13
CA LEU A 222 -1.90 -9.76 13.71
C LEU A 222 -0.72 -9.94 14.67
N LEU A 223 -0.01 -8.85 15.00
CA LEU A 223 1.14 -8.91 15.89
C LEU A 223 0.74 -9.33 17.32
N ALA A 224 -0.38 -8.83 17.81
CA ALA A 224 -0.91 -9.22 19.12
C ALA A 224 -1.28 -10.71 19.16
N ALA A 225 -1.99 -11.19 18.14
CA ALA A 225 -2.42 -12.60 18.05
C ALA A 225 -1.23 -13.58 17.96
N GLN A 226 -0.13 -13.14 17.35
CA GLN A 226 1.08 -13.96 17.20
C GLN A 226 2.11 -13.76 18.33
N GLY A 227 1.87 -12.87 19.29
CA GLY A 227 2.82 -12.55 20.34
C GLY A 227 4.07 -11.82 19.83
N LEU A 228 3.96 -11.10 18.71
CA LEU A 228 5.07 -10.41 18.03
C LEU A 228 5.12 -8.91 18.30
N LEU A 229 4.30 -8.35 19.18
CA LEU A 229 4.40 -6.94 19.56
C LEU A 229 5.78 -6.66 20.17
N ALA A 230 6.32 -5.47 19.91
CA ALA A 230 7.57 -5.04 20.50
C ALA A 230 7.51 -5.07 22.03
N PRO A 231 8.51 -5.63 22.71
CA PRO A 231 8.51 -5.73 24.16
C PRO A 231 8.57 -4.36 24.84
N ALA A 232 7.99 -4.25 26.02
CA ALA A 232 8.11 -3.05 26.84
C ALA A 232 9.58 -2.81 27.22
N GLY A 233 10.07 -1.56 27.13
CA GLY A 233 11.41 -1.20 27.56
C GLY A 233 12.52 -1.44 26.54
N ILE A 234 12.19 -1.73 25.27
CA ILE A 234 13.18 -1.94 24.20
C ILE A 234 13.94 -0.66 23.78
N GLY A 235 13.58 0.51 24.30
CA GLY A 235 14.09 1.81 23.86
C GLY A 235 13.23 2.45 22.78
N GLU A 236 13.75 3.53 22.17
CA GLU A 236 13.04 4.26 21.12
C GLU A 236 13.02 3.45 19.82
N PRO A 237 11.87 3.41 19.09
CA PRO A 237 11.77 2.73 17.81
C PRO A 237 12.78 3.28 16.79
N GLN A 238 13.38 2.40 16.02
CA GLN A 238 14.29 2.77 14.94
C GLN A 238 13.57 2.61 13.59
N HIS A 239 13.54 3.69 12.80
CA HIS A 239 12.87 3.65 11.50
C HIS A 239 13.89 3.84 10.39
N HIS A 240 13.81 2.98 9.37
CA HIS A 240 14.68 3.04 8.19
C HIS A 240 13.83 3.19 6.94
N PHE A 241 14.24 4.13 6.07
CA PHE A 241 13.52 4.43 4.83
C PHE A 241 14.45 4.18 3.65
N TYR A 242 13.99 3.36 2.73
CA TYR A 242 14.71 2.99 1.51
C TYR A 242 13.89 3.38 0.29
N LEU A 243 14.58 3.84 -0.74
CA LEU A 243 14.02 4.11 -2.06
C LEU A 243 14.83 3.38 -3.13
N SER A 244 14.18 3.02 -4.22
CA SER A 244 14.85 2.37 -5.35
C SER A 244 15.50 3.35 -6.32
N ASP A 245 15.22 4.65 -6.21
CA ASP A 245 15.87 5.72 -6.95
C ASP A 245 15.77 7.04 -6.18
N GLU A 246 16.79 7.89 -6.33
CA GLU A 246 16.81 9.20 -5.70
C GLU A 246 15.83 10.14 -6.43
N PRO A 247 14.87 10.71 -5.71
CA PRO A 247 13.92 11.62 -6.35
C PRO A 247 14.61 12.93 -6.73
N SER A 248 14.67 13.22 -8.01
CA SER A 248 15.27 14.43 -8.55
C SER A 248 14.51 15.73 -8.25
N ARG A 249 13.35 15.65 -7.63
CA ARG A 249 12.47 16.79 -7.38
C ARG A 249 12.67 17.39 -5.99
N ARG A 250 12.92 18.70 -5.92
CA ARG A 250 12.91 19.48 -4.66
C ARG A 250 11.59 19.35 -3.88
N SER A 251 10.50 18.99 -4.56
CA SER A 251 9.18 18.76 -3.95
C SER A 251 9.07 17.42 -3.22
N PHE A 252 9.96 16.45 -3.47
CA PHE A 252 9.87 15.10 -2.91
C PHE A 252 9.80 15.10 -1.37
N ALA A 253 10.75 15.75 -0.72
CA ALA A 253 10.78 15.79 0.76
C ALA A 253 9.47 16.35 1.32
N ARG A 254 8.99 17.47 0.74
CA ARG A 254 7.73 18.10 1.16
C ARG A 254 6.52 17.17 0.98
N VAL A 255 6.44 16.48 -0.15
CA VAL A 255 5.33 15.55 -0.42
C VAL A 255 5.41 14.35 0.51
N ALA A 256 6.60 13.77 0.69
CA ALA A 256 6.82 12.66 1.61
C ALA A 256 6.51 13.04 3.07
N GLU A 257 6.93 14.23 3.52
CA GLU A 257 6.58 14.77 4.83
C GLU A 257 5.08 14.97 5.00
N SER A 258 4.39 15.44 3.97
CA SER A 258 2.93 15.59 4.02
C SER A 258 2.21 14.25 4.17
N PHE A 259 2.70 13.19 3.54
CA PHE A 259 2.15 11.84 3.67
C PHE A 259 2.45 11.23 5.04
N LEU A 260 3.68 11.40 5.53
CA LEU A 260 4.12 10.88 6.82
C LEU A 260 3.55 11.66 8.01
N GLY A 261 3.15 12.93 7.78
CA GLY A 261 2.65 13.84 8.82
C GLY A 261 3.73 14.37 9.76
N ARG A 262 5.02 14.17 9.45
CA ARG A 262 6.19 14.63 10.20
C ARG A 262 7.41 14.69 9.28
N PRO A 263 8.52 15.35 9.70
CA PRO A 263 9.74 15.38 8.91
C PRO A 263 10.18 13.98 8.51
N LEU A 264 10.55 13.82 7.24
CA LEU A 264 11.06 12.55 6.73
C LEU A 264 12.48 12.33 7.29
N PRO A 265 12.77 11.21 7.97
CA PRO A 265 14.11 10.83 8.35
C PRO A 265 15.03 10.67 7.13
N SER A 266 16.33 10.47 7.38
CA SER A 266 17.27 10.17 6.31
C SER A 266 16.81 8.95 5.49
N VAL A 267 16.88 9.07 4.17
CA VAL A 267 16.50 8.03 3.23
C VAL A 267 17.77 7.43 2.62
N SER A 268 17.82 6.11 2.51
CA SER A 268 18.88 5.39 1.80
C SER A 268 18.39 4.97 0.41
N VAL A 269 19.16 5.27 -0.63
CA VAL A 269 18.88 4.77 -1.97
C VAL A 269 19.50 3.39 -2.14
N VAL A 270 18.72 2.44 -2.62
CA VAL A 270 19.16 1.06 -2.83
C VAL A 270 19.44 0.83 -4.30
N ASP A 271 20.66 0.43 -4.63
CA ASP A 271 21.00 0.00 -5.98
C ASP A 271 20.22 -1.27 -6.33
N GLN A 272 19.37 -1.20 -7.36
CA GLN A 272 18.56 -2.32 -7.79
C GLN A 272 19.37 -3.44 -8.44
N THR A 273 20.61 -3.18 -8.86
CA THR A 273 21.49 -4.21 -9.40
C THR A 273 21.86 -5.26 -8.36
N ASP A 274 21.80 -4.92 -7.06
CA ASP A 274 22.07 -5.85 -5.96
C ASP A 274 20.82 -6.61 -5.49
N LEU A 275 19.65 -6.26 -6.01
CA LEU A 275 18.37 -6.78 -5.50
C LEU A 275 17.97 -8.17 -6.00
N PRO A 276 18.30 -8.67 -7.18
CA PRO A 276 17.45 -9.75 -7.64
C PRO A 276 18.10 -11.12 -7.65
N TRP A 277 17.99 -11.83 -6.54
CA TRP A 277 17.96 -13.30 -6.61
C TRP A 277 16.85 -13.78 -7.56
N PHE A 278 15.79 -13.00 -7.76
CA PHE A 278 14.61 -13.30 -8.56
C PHE A 278 14.85 -13.15 -10.07
N GLU A 279 15.67 -12.23 -10.51
CA GLU A 279 16.07 -12.10 -11.92
C GLU A 279 17.08 -13.20 -12.32
N ARG A 280 17.86 -13.69 -11.35
CA ARG A 280 18.81 -14.81 -11.59
C ARG A 280 18.15 -16.16 -11.80
N SER A 281 16.88 -16.35 -11.37
CA SER A 281 16.14 -17.62 -11.56
C SER A 281 15.50 -17.75 -12.94
N HIS A 282 15.51 -16.68 -13.74
CA HIS A 282 15.05 -16.69 -15.15
C HIS A 282 16.20 -16.49 -16.14
N GLY A 283 17.44 -16.65 -15.69
CA GLY A 283 18.58 -16.67 -16.58
C GLY A 283 18.40 -17.82 -17.59
N THR A 284 18.23 -17.45 -18.85
CA THR A 284 18.50 -18.35 -19.98
C THR A 284 19.77 -19.13 -19.68
N SER A 285 19.67 -20.45 -19.73
CA SER A 285 20.86 -21.32 -19.72
C SER A 285 21.91 -20.69 -20.63
N PRO A 286 23.19 -20.60 -20.19
CA PRO A 286 24.24 -20.17 -21.08
C PRO A 286 24.17 -21.11 -22.31
N SER A 287 23.97 -20.55 -23.48
CA SER A 287 24.13 -21.24 -24.73
C SER A 287 25.51 -21.93 -24.71
N ASP A 288 25.48 -23.25 -24.77
CA ASP A 288 26.65 -24.10 -24.90
C ASP A 288 27.55 -23.57 -26.04
N PRO A 289 28.82 -23.15 -25.78
CA PRO A 289 29.71 -22.65 -26.81
C PRO A 289 30.34 -23.76 -27.65
N SER A 290 29.82 -25.00 -27.64
CA SER A 290 30.33 -26.12 -28.43
C SER A 290 29.63 -26.24 -29.80
N GLY A 291 29.61 -25.18 -30.58
CA GLY A 291 29.31 -25.18 -32.00
C GLY A 291 30.53 -25.64 -32.82
N VAL A 292 30.89 -26.88 -32.73
CA VAL A 292 31.76 -27.50 -33.74
C VAL A 292 30.86 -28.17 -34.75
N THR A 293 30.76 -27.63 -35.91
CA THR A 293 30.22 -28.29 -37.13
C THR A 293 31.37 -28.86 -37.94
N PRO A 294 31.26 -30.11 -38.50
CA PRO A 294 32.23 -30.71 -39.38
C PRO A 294 32.21 -30.07 -40.78
#